data_1f5cde8508eed56f0fdc313cb63bf3db
#
_entry.id   1f5cde8508eed56f0fdc313cb63bf3db
#
_cell.length_a   1.000
_cell.length_b   1.000
_cell.length_c   1.000
_cell.angle_alpha   90.00
_cell.angle_beta   90.00
_cell.angle_gamma   90.00
#
_symmetry.space_group_name_H-M   'P 1'
#
loop_
_entity.id
_entity.type
_entity.pdbx_description
1 polymer ?
#
loop_
_entity_poly.entity_id
_entity_poly.type
_entity_poly.pdbx_seq_one_letter_code
_entity_poly.pdbx_strand_id
1 'polypeptide(L)'
;LVWYKAVAELLTGDYDSATTHFTEVLDTFPGELAPKLALAATAELAGDVDEHRFYETVWKTNDGVISAAFGLARTLSAEGDRAAAVRTLDEVPATSRHFTTARLTSAVTLLSGRSKSEITEEEIRDAARRVEALPPTEPRVLQIRALVLGCAMDWLEDNKASTNHILGFPFTEHGLRLGVEAALRNLARVAPTQRHRYALVDMANKVRPTSTF
;
A
#
# COMPACT_ATOMS: atom_id res chain seq x y z
N LEU A 1 15.79 20.94 24.00
CA LEU A 1 14.47 21.30 24.52
C LEU A 1 13.47 21.62 23.40
N VAL A 2 13.88 22.38 22.36
CA VAL A 2 13.03 22.77 21.20
C VAL A 2 12.47 21.57 20.46
N TRP A 3 13.26 20.53 20.18
CA TRP A 3 12.82 19.27 19.54
C TRP A 3 11.61 18.63 20.24
N TYR A 4 11.69 18.45 21.59
CA TYR A 4 10.59 17.81 22.31
C TYR A 4 9.34 18.68 22.37
N LYS A 5 9.51 20.01 22.35
CA LYS A 5 8.38 20.95 22.24
C LYS A 5 7.69 20.78 20.90
N ALA A 6 8.42 20.78 19.80
CA ALA A 6 7.89 20.55 18.46
C ALA A 6 7.15 19.20 18.33
N VAL A 7 7.70 18.13 18.93
CA VAL A 7 7.04 16.82 18.95
C VAL A 7 5.72 16.87 19.74
N ALA A 8 5.68 17.56 20.88
CA ALA A 8 4.44 17.71 21.66
C ALA A 8 3.37 18.51 20.89
N GLU A 9 3.74 19.57 20.21
CA GLU A 9 2.87 20.38 19.35
C GLU A 9 2.32 19.55 18.17
N LEU A 10 3.17 18.79 17.50
CA LEU A 10 2.76 17.85 16.46
C LEU A 10 1.71 16.85 16.97
N LEU A 11 1.95 16.25 18.15
CA LEU A 11 1.03 15.27 18.75
C LEU A 11 -0.31 15.87 19.20
N THR A 12 -0.34 17.17 19.48
CA THR A 12 -1.56 17.90 19.86
C THR A 12 -2.27 18.54 18.67
N GLY A 13 -1.70 18.43 17.45
CA GLY A 13 -2.29 18.96 16.23
C GLY A 13 -2.00 20.45 16.01
N ASP A 14 -1.08 21.05 16.77
CA ASP A 14 -0.59 22.43 16.54
C ASP A 14 0.55 22.38 15.51
N TYR A 15 0.16 22.19 14.24
CA TYR A 15 1.12 21.99 13.14
C TYR A 15 1.94 23.25 12.83
N ASP A 16 1.38 24.42 13.01
CA ASP A 16 2.08 25.71 12.76
C ASP A 16 3.24 25.91 13.75
N SER A 17 2.96 25.70 15.03
CA SER A 17 3.99 25.78 16.08
C SER A 17 5.04 24.68 15.91
N ALA A 18 4.60 23.44 15.61
CA ALA A 18 5.49 22.31 15.35
C ALA A 18 6.45 22.59 14.19
N THR A 19 5.93 23.11 13.05
CA THR A 19 6.73 23.49 11.89
C THR A 19 7.76 24.55 12.26
N THR A 20 7.35 25.59 13.00
CA THR A 20 8.27 26.66 13.45
C THR A 20 9.43 26.09 14.26
N HIS A 21 9.15 25.25 15.26
CA HIS A 21 10.18 24.70 16.13
C HIS A 21 11.03 23.60 15.44
N PHE A 22 10.45 22.77 14.54
CA PHE A 22 11.28 21.84 13.74
C PHE A 22 12.18 22.59 12.77
N THR A 23 11.75 23.73 12.21
CA THR A 23 12.60 24.61 11.38
C THR A 23 13.75 25.18 12.18
N GLU A 24 13.52 25.67 13.41
CA GLU A 24 14.58 26.12 14.30
C GLU A 24 15.63 25.05 14.57
N VAL A 25 15.17 23.79 14.76
CA VAL A 25 16.11 22.65 14.92
C VAL A 25 16.87 22.38 13.64
N LEU A 26 16.22 22.42 12.47
CA LEU A 26 16.85 22.21 11.17
C LEU A 26 17.90 23.28 10.87
N ASP A 27 17.61 24.55 11.17
CA ASP A 27 18.54 25.68 10.99
C ASP A 27 19.78 25.53 11.87
N THR A 28 19.61 24.98 13.08
CA THR A 28 20.72 24.70 13.99
C THR A 28 21.55 23.49 13.54
N PHE A 29 20.89 22.48 12.96
CA PHE A 29 21.49 21.20 12.55
C PHE A 29 21.08 20.81 11.12
N PRO A 30 21.53 21.53 10.09
CA PRO A 30 21.03 21.36 8.71
C PRO A 30 21.41 20.00 8.09
N GLY A 31 22.42 19.32 8.64
CA GLY A 31 22.84 17.98 8.21
C GLY A 31 21.96 16.85 8.71
N GLU A 32 21.18 17.08 9.77
CA GLU A 32 20.37 16.04 10.39
C GLU A 32 19.12 15.69 9.56
N LEU A 33 18.82 14.38 9.48
CA LEU A 33 17.67 13.89 8.74
C LEU A 33 16.37 13.91 9.57
N ALA A 34 16.49 13.82 10.89
CA ALA A 34 15.33 13.76 11.78
C ALA A 34 14.45 15.03 11.72
N PRO A 35 14.99 16.27 11.72
CA PRO A 35 14.16 17.47 11.54
C PRO A 35 13.48 17.53 10.18
N LYS A 36 14.15 17.11 9.10
CA LYS A 36 13.59 17.05 7.75
C LYS A 36 12.42 16.09 7.69
N LEU A 37 12.59 14.89 8.27
CA LEU A 37 11.53 13.88 8.34
C LEU A 37 10.33 14.37 9.16
N ALA A 38 10.60 15.06 10.29
CA ALA A 38 9.56 15.62 11.13
C ALA A 38 8.78 16.73 10.42
N LEU A 39 9.46 17.63 9.69
CA LEU A 39 8.82 18.66 8.87
C LEU A 39 7.94 18.05 7.78
N ALA A 40 8.44 17.05 7.06
CA ALA A 40 7.64 16.34 6.06
C ALA A 40 6.37 15.72 6.66
N ALA A 41 6.49 15.07 7.82
CA ALA A 41 5.36 14.46 8.50
C ALA A 41 4.35 15.51 9.02
N THR A 42 4.84 16.65 9.52
CA THR A 42 4.01 17.76 9.99
C THR A 42 3.20 18.37 8.85
N ALA A 43 3.84 18.63 7.72
CA ALA A 43 3.20 19.18 6.53
C ALA A 43 2.17 18.21 5.93
N GLU A 44 2.48 16.90 5.86
CA GLU A 44 1.53 15.88 5.43
C GLU A 44 0.27 15.88 6.31
N LEU A 45 0.43 15.98 7.63
CA LEU A 45 -0.68 16.01 8.58
C LEU A 45 -1.46 17.33 8.53
N ALA A 46 -0.80 18.45 8.22
CA ALA A 46 -1.44 19.75 8.00
C ALA A 46 -2.18 19.84 6.65
N GLY A 47 -1.94 18.91 5.74
CA GLY A 47 -2.50 18.92 4.38
C GLY A 47 -1.76 19.86 3.43
N ASP A 48 -0.51 20.19 3.72
CA ASP A 48 0.36 20.98 2.86
C ASP A 48 1.06 20.07 1.84
N VAL A 49 0.83 20.33 0.55
CA VAL A 49 1.29 19.45 -0.54
C VAL A 49 2.74 19.69 -0.97
N ASP A 50 3.37 20.80 -0.59
CA ASP A 50 4.71 21.16 -1.09
C ASP A 50 5.87 20.44 -0.36
N GLU A 51 5.60 19.67 0.68
CA GLU A 51 6.63 19.16 1.60
C GLU A 51 7.11 17.73 1.29
N HIS A 52 6.65 17.12 0.21
CA HIS A 52 7.19 15.82 -0.25
C HIS A 52 8.72 15.87 -0.48
N ARG A 53 9.26 17.06 -0.77
CA ARG A 53 10.71 17.30 -0.96
C ARG A 53 11.55 16.86 0.22
N PHE A 54 11.06 17.01 1.46
CA PHE A 54 11.79 16.56 2.63
C PHE A 54 11.79 15.04 2.74
N TYR A 55 10.67 14.36 2.45
CA TYR A 55 10.66 12.91 2.36
C TYR A 55 11.64 12.40 1.29
N GLU A 56 11.63 13.00 0.12
CA GLU A 56 12.53 12.65 -0.98
C GLU A 56 14.00 12.89 -0.59
N THR A 57 14.32 14.03 0.03
CA THR A 57 15.66 14.35 0.49
C THR A 57 16.16 13.32 1.51
N VAL A 58 15.31 12.96 2.49
CA VAL A 58 15.67 11.97 3.51
C VAL A 58 15.90 10.61 2.87
N TRP A 59 14.97 10.16 2.00
CA TRP A 59 15.06 8.87 1.32
C TRP A 59 16.30 8.76 0.44
N LYS A 60 16.59 9.75 -0.38
CA LYS A 60 17.78 9.79 -1.24
C LYS A 60 19.09 9.87 -0.45
N THR A 61 19.08 10.45 0.75
CA THR A 61 20.28 10.57 1.59
C THR A 61 20.55 9.28 2.36
N ASN A 62 19.51 8.60 2.82
CA ASN A 62 19.62 7.37 3.59
C ASN A 62 18.40 6.46 3.37
N ASP A 63 18.59 5.43 2.56
CA ASP A 63 17.59 4.40 2.23
C ASP A 63 17.25 3.46 3.41
N GLY A 64 17.96 3.59 4.52
CA GLY A 64 17.62 2.96 5.79
C GLY A 64 16.46 3.65 6.52
N VAL A 65 16.13 4.89 6.18
CA VAL A 65 15.01 5.64 6.76
C VAL A 65 13.70 5.29 6.03
N ILE A 66 13.25 4.07 6.22
CA ILE A 66 12.10 3.48 5.48
C ILE A 66 10.81 4.30 5.64
N SER A 67 10.62 5.00 6.77
CA SER A 67 9.47 5.91 6.96
C SER A 67 9.42 7.03 5.92
N ALA A 68 10.59 7.49 5.44
CA ALA A 68 10.65 8.48 4.37
C ALA A 68 10.12 7.93 3.03
N ALA A 69 10.46 6.68 2.68
CA ALA A 69 9.92 6.03 1.48
C ALA A 69 8.40 5.90 1.53
N PHE A 70 7.85 5.49 2.68
CA PHE A 70 6.39 5.41 2.84
C PHE A 70 5.71 6.79 2.82
N GLY A 71 6.31 7.81 3.45
CA GLY A 71 5.83 9.18 3.39
C GLY A 71 5.81 9.70 1.96
N LEU A 72 6.94 9.62 1.27
CA LEU A 72 7.07 10.02 -0.14
C LEU A 72 6.06 9.31 -1.05
N ALA A 73 5.87 8.00 -0.87
CA ALA A 73 4.89 7.26 -1.67
C ALA A 73 3.45 7.71 -1.41
N ARG A 74 3.09 8.10 -0.18
CA ARG A 74 1.75 8.63 0.14
C ARG A 74 1.54 10.00 -0.51
N THR A 75 2.51 10.91 -0.39
CA THR A 75 2.41 12.25 -0.98
C THR A 75 2.36 12.19 -2.50
N LEU A 76 3.24 11.41 -3.16
CA LEU A 76 3.20 11.19 -4.60
C LEU A 76 1.86 10.59 -5.08
N SER A 77 1.29 9.66 -4.30
CA SER A 77 -0.03 9.08 -4.62
C SER A 77 -1.14 10.12 -4.51
N ALA A 78 -1.08 11.02 -3.52
CA ALA A 78 -2.05 12.11 -3.35
C ALA A 78 -1.96 13.15 -4.48
N GLU A 79 -0.76 13.40 -4.99
CA GLU A 79 -0.50 14.25 -6.17
C GLU A 79 -0.89 13.59 -7.50
N GLY A 80 -1.23 12.30 -7.49
CA GLY A 80 -1.58 11.54 -8.68
C GLY A 80 -0.40 10.83 -9.38
N ASP A 81 0.85 11.05 -8.95
CA ASP A 81 2.02 10.33 -9.49
C ASP A 81 2.18 8.95 -8.83
N ARG A 82 1.22 8.10 -9.15
CA ARG A 82 1.14 6.71 -8.69
C ARG A 82 2.36 5.90 -9.11
N ALA A 83 2.87 6.17 -10.32
CA ALA A 83 4.02 5.45 -10.84
C ALA A 83 5.29 5.75 -10.02
N ALA A 84 5.50 7.00 -9.63
CA ALA A 84 6.61 7.38 -8.75
C ALA A 84 6.43 6.79 -7.35
N ALA A 85 5.21 6.80 -6.80
CA ALA A 85 4.91 6.18 -5.51
C ALA A 85 5.25 4.68 -5.48
N VAL A 86 4.85 3.95 -6.53
CA VAL A 86 5.16 2.52 -6.70
C VAL A 86 6.66 2.28 -6.80
N ARG A 87 7.37 3.07 -7.64
CA ARG A 87 8.84 2.97 -7.75
C ARG A 87 9.53 3.18 -6.40
N THR A 88 9.17 4.22 -5.67
CA THR A 88 9.73 4.50 -4.34
C THR A 88 9.56 3.33 -3.37
N LEU A 89 8.40 2.69 -3.33
CA LEU A 89 8.16 1.51 -2.50
C LEU A 89 8.94 0.28 -3.00
N ASP A 90 9.15 0.17 -4.31
CA ASP A 90 9.90 -0.93 -4.92
C ASP A 90 11.42 -0.81 -4.69
N GLU A 91 11.93 0.37 -4.35
CA GLU A 91 13.33 0.60 -3.96
C GLU A 91 13.65 0.10 -2.54
N VAL A 92 12.64 -0.16 -1.69
CA VAL A 92 12.88 -0.67 -0.34
C VAL A 92 13.61 -2.01 -0.41
N PRO A 93 14.83 -2.12 0.22
CA PRO A 93 15.68 -3.28 0.10
C PRO A 93 15.05 -4.57 0.63
N ALA A 94 15.33 -5.70 -0.02
CA ALA A 94 14.86 -7.02 0.41
C ALA A 94 15.35 -7.43 1.81
N THR A 95 16.46 -6.84 2.26
CA THR A 95 17.02 -7.02 3.60
C THR A 95 16.26 -6.26 4.69
N SER A 96 15.42 -5.31 4.31
CA SER A 96 14.62 -4.54 5.26
C SER A 96 13.51 -5.40 5.88
N ARG A 97 13.33 -5.26 7.20
CA ARG A 97 12.15 -5.84 7.89
C ARG A 97 10.80 -5.30 7.36
N HIS A 98 10.82 -4.20 6.63
CA HIS A 98 9.65 -3.55 6.04
C HIS A 98 9.44 -3.94 4.58
N PHE A 99 10.28 -4.80 4.00
CA PHE A 99 10.20 -5.22 2.60
C PHE A 99 8.82 -5.75 2.22
N THR A 100 8.31 -6.73 2.97
CA THR A 100 6.96 -7.28 2.73
C THR A 100 5.89 -6.18 2.76
N THR A 101 5.94 -5.29 3.76
CA THR A 101 4.98 -4.18 3.86
C THR A 101 5.09 -3.24 2.66
N ALA A 102 6.30 -2.89 2.22
CA ALA A 102 6.51 -2.04 1.04
C ALA A 102 5.94 -2.67 -0.22
N ARG A 103 6.18 -3.95 -0.46
CA ARG A 103 5.63 -4.69 -1.62
C ARG A 103 4.11 -4.77 -1.59
N LEU A 104 3.51 -5.01 -0.41
CA LEU A 104 2.05 -5.01 -0.27
C LEU A 104 1.46 -3.62 -0.49
N THR A 105 2.09 -2.58 0.07
CA THR A 105 1.66 -1.18 -0.15
C THR A 105 1.77 -0.80 -1.63
N SER A 106 2.86 -1.17 -2.31
CA SER A 106 3.04 -0.97 -3.75
C SER A 106 1.92 -1.62 -4.56
N ALA A 107 1.55 -2.88 -4.24
CA ALA A 107 0.44 -3.57 -4.90
C ALA A 107 -0.92 -2.88 -4.66
N VAL A 108 -1.17 -2.42 -3.43
CA VAL A 108 -2.40 -1.66 -3.09
C VAL A 108 -2.43 -0.32 -3.81
N THR A 109 -1.29 0.39 -3.87
CA THR A 109 -1.17 1.69 -4.57
C THR A 109 -1.55 1.58 -6.04
N LEU A 110 -1.24 0.46 -6.71
CA LEU A 110 -1.65 0.22 -8.10
C LEU A 110 -3.16 0.11 -8.27
N LEU A 111 -3.89 -0.45 -7.29
CA LEU A 111 -5.27 -0.89 -7.45
C LEU A 111 -6.30 -0.04 -6.69
N SER A 112 -5.88 0.85 -5.79
CA SER A 112 -6.79 1.61 -4.93
C SER A 112 -6.84 3.11 -5.26
N GLY A 113 -7.87 3.79 -4.72
CA GLY A 113 -8.01 5.24 -4.81
C GLY A 113 -8.44 5.78 -6.18
N ARG A 114 -9.04 4.94 -7.04
CA ARG A 114 -9.59 5.31 -8.35
C ARG A 114 -10.71 4.38 -8.79
N SER A 115 -11.41 4.75 -9.84
CA SER A 115 -12.46 3.91 -10.41
C SER A 115 -11.88 2.66 -11.10
N LYS A 116 -12.67 1.58 -11.19
CA LYS A 116 -12.26 0.35 -11.87
C LYS A 116 -11.95 0.55 -13.36
N SER A 117 -12.59 1.54 -14.00
CA SER A 117 -12.33 1.89 -15.40
C SER A 117 -10.97 2.51 -15.67
N GLU A 118 -10.32 3.02 -14.64
CA GLU A 118 -8.97 3.61 -14.73
C GLU A 118 -7.86 2.60 -14.46
N ILE A 119 -8.21 1.41 -13.97
CA ILE A 119 -7.26 0.33 -13.70
C ILE A 119 -7.04 -0.45 -14.99
N THR A 120 -5.78 -0.72 -15.33
CA THR A 120 -5.40 -1.50 -16.50
C THR A 120 -5.11 -2.96 -16.13
N GLU A 121 -5.22 -3.87 -17.11
CA GLU A 121 -4.79 -5.26 -16.92
C GLU A 121 -3.34 -5.36 -16.48
N GLU A 122 -2.46 -4.50 -17.03
CA GLU A 122 -1.05 -4.49 -16.69
C GLU A 122 -0.82 -4.16 -15.22
N GLU A 123 -1.52 -3.17 -14.67
CA GLU A 123 -1.43 -2.82 -13.25
C GLU A 123 -1.93 -3.94 -12.34
N ILE A 124 -2.99 -4.64 -12.72
CA ILE A 124 -3.48 -5.83 -11.98
C ILE A 124 -2.40 -6.93 -11.97
N ARG A 125 -1.78 -7.19 -13.11
CA ARG A 125 -0.70 -8.17 -13.24
C ARG A 125 0.56 -7.75 -12.47
N ASP A 126 0.87 -6.47 -12.49
CA ASP A 126 1.97 -5.90 -11.71
C ASP A 126 1.76 -6.04 -10.21
N ALA A 127 0.56 -5.76 -9.73
CA ALA A 127 0.19 -6.00 -8.35
C ALA A 127 0.27 -7.50 -7.99
N ALA A 128 -0.21 -8.37 -8.87
CA ALA A 128 -0.15 -9.83 -8.68
C ALA A 128 1.30 -10.32 -8.54
N ARG A 129 2.21 -9.89 -9.44
CA ARG A 129 3.64 -10.28 -9.38
C ARG A 129 4.31 -9.90 -8.06
N ARG A 130 4.01 -8.70 -7.53
CA ARG A 130 4.56 -8.26 -6.22
C ARG A 130 4.11 -9.14 -5.08
N VAL A 131 2.85 -9.57 -5.12
CA VAL A 131 2.26 -10.42 -4.07
C VAL A 131 2.71 -11.87 -4.20
N GLU A 132 2.91 -12.38 -5.43
CA GLU A 132 3.42 -13.74 -5.68
C GLU A 132 4.83 -13.95 -5.14
N ALA A 133 5.65 -12.91 -5.15
CA ALA A 133 7.02 -12.96 -4.64
C ALA A 133 7.09 -13.03 -3.09
N LEU A 134 5.96 -12.94 -2.38
CA LEU A 134 5.90 -12.90 -0.92
C LEU A 134 5.45 -14.24 -0.32
N PRO A 135 5.81 -14.52 0.95
CA PRO A 135 5.39 -15.74 1.64
C PRO A 135 3.87 -15.90 1.67
N PRO A 136 3.31 -16.98 1.10
CA PRO A 136 1.86 -17.13 0.93
C PRO A 136 1.08 -17.44 2.22
N THR A 137 1.78 -17.61 3.34
CA THR A 137 1.18 -17.95 4.63
C THR A 137 0.96 -16.74 5.53
N GLU A 138 1.53 -15.58 5.18
CA GLU A 138 1.37 -14.37 5.96
C GLU A 138 -0.05 -13.81 5.80
N PRO A 139 -0.78 -13.49 6.91
CA PRO A 139 -2.17 -13.03 6.84
C PRO A 139 -2.37 -11.78 5.95
N ARG A 140 -1.43 -10.83 5.99
CA ARG A 140 -1.50 -9.63 5.16
C ARG A 140 -1.33 -9.95 3.67
N VAL A 141 -0.43 -10.87 3.33
CA VAL A 141 -0.24 -11.35 1.95
C VAL A 141 -1.54 -12.00 1.45
N LEU A 142 -2.18 -12.85 2.27
CA LEU A 142 -3.47 -13.45 1.94
C LEU A 142 -4.57 -12.40 1.69
N GLN A 143 -4.60 -11.33 2.50
CA GLN A 143 -5.56 -10.23 2.30
C GLN A 143 -5.35 -9.53 0.97
N ILE A 144 -4.11 -9.19 0.61
CA ILE A 144 -3.83 -8.51 -0.65
C ILE A 144 -4.01 -9.43 -1.85
N ARG A 145 -3.75 -10.74 -1.73
CA ARG A 145 -4.11 -11.73 -2.77
C ARG A 145 -5.61 -11.72 -3.06
N ALA A 146 -6.43 -11.70 -2.02
CA ALA A 146 -7.89 -11.58 -2.19
C ALA A 146 -8.30 -10.26 -2.84
N LEU A 147 -7.66 -9.15 -2.46
CA LEU A 147 -7.89 -7.83 -3.07
C LEU A 147 -7.54 -7.84 -4.57
N VAL A 148 -6.36 -8.33 -4.94
CA VAL A 148 -5.91 -8.39 -6.34
C VAL A 148 -6.87 -9.23 -7.19
N LEU A 149 -7.28 -10.40 -6.70
CA LEU A 149 -8.24 -11.27 -7.40
C LEU A 149 -9.62 -10.64 -7.50
N GLY A 150 -10.07 -9.93 -6.44
CA GLY A 150 -11.32 -9.18 -6.47
C GLY A 150 -11.29 -8.06 -7.50
N CYS A 151 -10.24 -7.23 -7.50
CA CYS A 151 -10.06 -6.18 -8.50
C CYS A 151 -10.00 -6.73 -9.94
N ALA A 152 -9.34 -7.88 -10.14
CA ALA A 152 -9.31 -8.54 -11.44
C ALA A 152 -10.70 -9.01 -11.87
N MET A 153 -11.51 -9.53 -10.96
CA MET A 153 -12.87 -9.95 -11.22
C MET A 153 -13.78 -8.75 -11.56
N ASP A 154 -13.68 -7.66 -10.78
CA ASP A 154 -14.44 -6.43 -11.05
C ASP A 154 -14.04 -5.79 -12.38
N TRP A 155 -12.76 -5.87 -12.75
CA TRP A 155 -12.25 -5.38 -14.03
C TRP A 155 -12.85 -6.16 -15.22
N LEU A 156 -13.04 -7.48 -15.10
CA LEU A 156 -13.64 -8.30 -16.14
C LEU A 156 -15.12 -8.00 -16.41
N GLU A 157 -15.85 -7.34 -15.51
CA GLU A 157 -17.23 -6.95 -15.77
C GLU A 157 -17.36 -6.02 -16.98
N ASP A 158 -16.36 -5.17 -17.20
CA ASP A 158 -16.34 -4.17 -18.28
C ASP A 158 -15.33 -4.50 -19.39
N ASN A 159 -14.55 -5.59 -19.25
CA ASN A 159 -13.46 -5.95 -20.14
C ASN A 159 -13.52 -7.40 -20.59
N LYS A 160 -12.76 -7.75 -21.62
CA LYS A 160 -12.70 -9.13 -22.13
C LYS A 160 -11.71 -9.96 -21.32
N ALA A 161 -12.01 -11.25 -21.20
CA ALA A 161 -11.08 -12.23 -20.65
C ALA A 161 -9.72 -12.20 -21.40
N SER A 162 -8.66 -12.42 -20.65
CA SER A 162 -7.29 -12.46 -21.14
C SER A 162 -6.75 -13.90 -21.12
N THR A 163 -5.73 -14.17 -21.92
CA THR A 163 -5.01 -15.45 -21.87
C THR A 163 -4.00 -15.53 -20.71
N ASN A 164 -3.85 -14.44 -19.97
CA ASN A 164 -2.94 -14.35 -18.83
C ASN A 164 -3.49 -15.09 -17.59
N HIS A 165 -2.69 -15.12 -16.54
CA HIS A 165 -3.03 -15.65 -15.23
C HIS A 165 -2.81 -14.58 -14.17
N ILE A 166 -3.64 -14.58 -13.14
CA ILE A 166 -3.53 -13.72 -11.96
C ILE A 166 -3.40 -14.63 -10.74
N LEU A 167 -2.26 -14.56 -10.04
CA LEU A 167 -1.98 -15.35 -8.83
C LEU A 167 -2.18 -16.87 -9.05
N GLY A 168 -1.85 -17.36 -10.27
CA GLY A 168 -2.00 -18.76 -10.66
C GLY A 168 -3.37 -19.16 -11.20
N PHE A 169 -4.33 -18.24 -11.28
CA PHE A 169 -5.67 -18.49 -11.84
C PHE A 169 -5.82 -17.89 -13.24
N PRO A 170 -6.48 -18.57 -14.19
CA PRO A 170 -6.79 -18.00 -15.50
C PRO A 170 -7.53 -16.65 -15.36
N PHE A 171 -7.16 -15.67 -16.16
CA PHE A 171 -7.81 -14.36 -16.16
C PHE A 171 -9.13 -14.41 -16.95
N THR A 172 -10.01 -15.27 -16.48
CA THR A 172 -11.39 -15.48 -16.96
C THR A 172 -12.33 -15.39 -15.78
N GLU A 173 -13.61 -15.12 -16.01
CA GLU A 173 -14.61 -15.07 -14.93
C GLU A 173 -14.57 -16.35 -14.06
N HIS A 174 -14.60 -17.52 -14.69
CA HIS A 174 -14.55 -18.80 -13.97
C HIS A 174 -13.25 -18.95 -13.16
N GLY A 175 -12.09 -18.66 -13.76
CA GLY A 175 -10.79 -18.78 -13.10
C GLY A 175 -10.66 -17.82 -11.91
N LEU A 176 -11.08 -16.56 -12.07
CA LEU A 176 -11.01 -15.56 -11.00
C LEU A 176 -12.00 -15.87 -9.86
N ARG A 177 -13.21 -16.36 -10.16
CA ARG A 177 -14.15 -16.83 -9.13
C ARG A 177 -13.54 -17.93 -8.27
N LEU A 178 -12.88 -18.92 -8.88
CA LEU A 178 -12.13 -19.95 -8.16
C LEU A 178 -10.99 -19.34 -7.32
N GLY A 179 -10.27 -18.37 -7.88
CA GLY A 179 -9.19 -17.67 -7.19
C GLY A 179 -9.68 -16.91 -5.96
N VAL A 180 -10.75 -16.14 -6.09
CA VAL A 180 -11.35 -15.38 -4.96
C VAL A 180 -11.90 -16.35 -3.91
N GLU A 181 -12.60 -17.41 -4.32
CA GLU A 181 -13.07 -18.44 -3.38
C GLU A 181 -11.90 -19.04 -2.58
N ALA A 182 -10.83 -19.44 -3.25
CA ALA A 182 -9.65 -20.02 -2.61
C ALA A 182 -8.97 -19.01 -1.66
N ALA A 183 -8.83 -17.75 -2.06
CA ALA A 183 -8.25 -16.70 -1.24
C ALA A 183 -9.09 -16.44 0.02
N LEU A 184 -10.40 -16.35 -0.08
CA LEU A 184 -11.31 -16.15 1.05
C LEU A 184 -11.27 -17.35 2.01
N ARG A 185 -11.20 -18.59 1.51
CA ARG A 185 -11.04 -19.78 2.36
C ARG A 185 -9.69 -19.82 3.08
N ASN A 186 -8.62 -19.39 2.43
CA ASN A 186 -7.31 -19.27 3.08
C ASN A 186 -7.33 -18.21 4.18
N LEU A 187 -7.96 -17.06 3.95
CA LEU A 187 -8.18 -16.04 4.98
C LEU A 187 -9.02 -16.57 6.14
N ALA A 188 -10.07 -17.34 5.87
CA ALA A 188 -10.90 -17.94 6.90
C ALA A 188 -10.13 -18.88 7.85
N ARG A 189 -9.08 -19.56 7.35
CA ARG A 189 -8.23 -20.43 8.18
C ARG A 189 -7.39 -19.69 9.20
N VAL A 190 -7.00 -18.45 8.88
CA VAL A 190 -6.17 -17.57 9.73
C VAL A 190 -6.99 -16.47 10.41
N ALA A 191 -8.30 -16.49 10.27
CA ALA A 191 -9.18 -15.49 10.84
C ALA A 191 -9.10 -15.47 12.39
N PRO A 192 -8.96 -14.29 13.02
CA PRO A 192 -8.74 -14.16 14.46
C PRO A 192 -9.96 -14.53 15.30
N THR A 193 -11.18 -14.49 14.73
CA THR A 193 -12.42 -14.80 15.42
C THR A 193 -13.31 -15.72 14.59
N GLN A 194 -14.17 -16.48 15.26
CA GLN A 194 -15.14 -17.36 14.62
C GLN A 194 -16.13 -16.58 13.73
N ARG A 195 -16.53 -15.36 14.15
CA ARG A 195 -17.41 -14.48 13.38
C ARG A 195 -16.76 -14.09 12.04
N HIS A 196 -15.48 -13.68 12.03
CA HIS A 196 -14.75 -13.36 10.81
C HIS A 196 -14.61 -14.60 9.92
N ARG A 197 -14.32 -15.77 10.51
CA ARG A 197 -14.23 -17.04 9.76
C ARG A 197 -15.52 -17.34 9.01
N TYR A 198 -16.66 -17.26 9.68
CA TYR A 198 -17.95 -17.52 9.04
C TYR A 198 -18.26 -16.51 7.94
N ALA A 199 -18.03 -15.21 8.16
CA ALA A 199 -18.25 -14.19 7.14
C ALA A 199 -17.41 -14.46 5.88
N LEU A 200 -16.13 -14.82 6.04
CA LEU A 200 -15.25 -15.15 4.91
C LEU A 200 -15.70 -16.42 4.18
N VAL A 201 -16.17 -17.44 4.89
CA VAL A 201 -16.70 -18.68 4.29
C VAL A 201 -18.00 -18.37 3.51
N ASP A 202 -18.87 -17.54 4.06
CA ASP A 202 -20.10 -17.13 3.39
C ASP A 202 -19.83 -16.34 2.11
N MET A 203 -18.84 -15.43 2.15
CA MET A 203 -18.37 -14.73 0.95
C MET A 203 -17.80 -15.70 -0.09
N ALA A 204 -16.96 -16.66 0.34
CA ALA A 204 -16.41 -17.67 -0.54
C ALA A 204 -17.50 -18.51 -1.23
N ASN A 205 -18.55 -18.88 -0.50
CA ASN A 205 -19.68 -19.63 -1.05
C ASN A 205 -20.49 -18.82 -2.08
N LYS A 206 -20.64 -17.51 -1.89
CA LYS A 206 -21.34 -16.61 -2.82
C LYS A 206 -20.59 -16.42 -4.14
N VAL A 207 -19.26 -16.39 -4.08
CA VAL A 207 -18.40 -16.18 -5.26
C VAL A 207 -18.19 -17.45 -6.05
N ARG A 208 -18.32 -18.61 -5.40
CA ARG A 208 -18.08 -19.92 -6.00
C ARG A 208 -18.78 -20.05 -7.36
N PRO A 209 -18.08 -20.52 -8.42
CA PRO A 209 -18.73 -20.79 -9.70
C PRO A 209 -19.83 -21.84 -9.53
N THR A 210 -21.02 -21.53 -10.01
CA THR A 210 -22.09 -22.54 -10.14
C THR A 210 -21.77 -23.40 -11.35
N SER A 211 -21.54 -24.68 -11.14
CA SER A 211 -21.47 -25.65 -12.24
C SER A 211 -22.86 -25.75 -12.86
N THR A 212 -23.05 -25.17 -14.04
CA THR A 212 -24.18 -25.51 -14.91
C THR A 212 -23.88 -26.90 -15.46
N PHE A 213 -24.61 -27.90 -14.95
CA PHE A 213 -24.70 -29.23 -15.57
C PHE A 213 -25.49 -29.13 -16.86
#